data_11a777080dc59fae34419d793122d8ec
#
_entry.id   11a777080dc59fae34419d793122d8ec
#
_cell.length_a   1.000
_cell.length_b   1.000
_cell.length_c   1.000
_cell.angle_alpha   90.00
_cell.angle_beta   90.00
_cell.angle_gamma   90.00
#
_symmetry.space_group_name_H-M   'P 1'
#
loop_
_entity.id
_entity.type
_entity.pdbx_description
1 polymer ?
#
loop_
_entity_poly.entity_id
_entity_poly.type
_entity_poly.pdbx_seq_one_letter_code
_entity_poly.pdbx_strand_id
1 'polypeptide(L)'
;MMGLTHAVISAAATSLILQSADPVVLGASVLTSQLPDIDTTDSAIGSMFFPLAQWIERRFPHRSITHSLLATGGIALLSYLSWLAFGFSWKLAIAIPLGHLIACFSDTFTKQGVQLFFPEPAWCVCGSNPRRRLRTGGRGEYWVMAFSVLCLMVSLHISGTGGIVQTATTSLGLKDPSIMRTYNQNAANHRIWAEVEGYRASDRAPVSGRFLVVGEDSGFILTDGTKVHHVGKSLITSSLKLEVGKPVTVTTQQL
;
A
#
# COMPACT_ATOMS: atom_id res chain seq x y z
N MET A 1 -2.94 -20.74 -9.06
CA MET A 1 -1.59 -20.73 -8.45
C MET A 1 -1.66 -21.36 -7.08
N MET A 2 -0.51 -21.57 -6.37
CA MET A 2 -0.55 -21.98 -4.94
C MET A 2 -1.08 -20.83 -4.08
N GLY A 3 -1.85 -21.16 -3.03
CA GLY A 3 -2.39 -20.13 -2.11
C GLY A 3 -1.30 -19.26 -1.47
N LEU A 4 -0.13 -19.83 -1.13
CA LEU A 4 1.00 -19.05 -0.63
C LEU A 4 1.51 -18.01 -1.64
N THR A 5 1.53 -18.37 -2.94
CA THR A 5 1.92 -17.44 -4.01
C THR A 5 0.91 -16.30 -4.12
N HIS A 6 -0.40 -16.58 -4.04
CA HIS A 6 -1.45 -15.56 -3.98
C HIS A 6 -1.27 -14.63 -2.78
N ALA A 7 -0.99 -15.18 -1.60
CA ALA A 7 -0.78 -14.41 -0.38
C ALA A 7 0.38 -13.39 -0.54
N VAL A 8 1.53 -13.85 -1.02
CA VAL A 8 2.72 -12.99 -1.16
C VAL A 8 2.54 -11.93 -2.24
N ILE A 9 1.98 -12.30 -3.41
CA ILE A 9 1.71 -11.35 -4.50
C ILE A 9 0.72 -10.28 -4.02
N SER A 10 -0.36 -10.70 -3.33
CA SER A 10 -1.38 -9.78 -2.83
C SER A 10 -0.83 -8.84 -1.77
N ALA A 11 -0.03 -9.33 -0.84
CA ALA A 11 0.63 -8.50 0.16
C ALA A 11 1.56 -7.47 -0.49
N ALA A 12 2.41 -7.90 -1.44
CA ALA A 12 3.35 -7.03 -2.13
C ALA A 12 2.63 -5.94 -2.95
N ALA A 13 1.65 -6.34 -3.76
CA ALA A 13 0.90 -5.40 -4.60
C ALA A 13 0.06 -4.44 -3.75
N THR A 14 -0.61 -4.91 -2.69
CA THR A 14 -1.40 -4.06 -1.79
C THR A 14 -0.51 -3.07 -1.05
N SER A 15 0.65 -3.51 -0.54
CA SER A 15 1.62 -2.61 0.09
C SER A 15 2.09 -1.50 -0.84
N LEU A 16 2.40 -1.82 -2.11
CA LEU A 16 2.82 -0.85 -3.11
C LEU A 16 1.69 0.12 -3.51
N ILE A 17 0.50 -0.41 -3.80
CA ILE A 17 -0.64 0.38 -4.29
C ILE A 17 -1.16 1.32 -3.20
N LEU A 18 -1.35 0.82 -1.98
CA LEU A 18 -1.88 1.59 -0.86
C LEU A 18 -0.80 2.33 -0.06
N GLN A 19 0.46 2.14 -0.42
CA GLN A 19 1.62 2.68 0.30
C GLN A 19 1.46 2.45 1.82
N SER A 20 1.26 1.18 2.19
CA SER A 20 0.95 0.79 3.56
C SER A 20 1.77 -0.41 3.99
N ALA A 21 2.35 -0.30 5.20
CA ALA A 21 2.99 -1.41 5.91
C ALA A 21 2.12 -1.90 7.09
N ASP A 22 0.86 -1.43 7.17
CA ASP A 22 -0.07 -1.82 8.23
C ASP A 22 -0.40 -3.33 8.13
N PRO A 23 -0.09 -4.13 9.16
CA PRO A 23 -0.30 -5.57 9.14
C PRO A 23 -1.79 -5.96 9.03
N VAL A 24 -2.71 -5.12 9.50
CA VAL A 24 -4.16 -5.37 9.38
C VAL A 24 -4.60 -5.22 7.93
N VAL A 25 -4.15 -4.16 7.25
CA VAL A 25 -4.44 -3.91 5.83
C VAL A 25 -3.86 -5.02 4.95
N LEU A 26 -2.60 -5.39 5.18
CA LEU A 26 -1.94 -6.45 4.41
C LEU A 26 -2.53 -7.83 4.72
N GLY A 27 -2.82 -8.11 5.98
CA GLY A 27 -3.46 -9.36 6.41
C GLY A 27 -4.84 -9.56 5.80
N ALA A 28 -5.65 -8.49 5.71
CA ALA A 28 -6.95 -8.54 5.04
C ALA A 28 -6.81 -8.89 3.54
N SER A 29 -5.87 -8.26 2.85
CA SER A 29 -5.58 -8.58 1.44
C SER A 29 -5.10 -10.02 1.25
N VAL A 30 -4.23 -10.51 2.13
CA VAL A 30 -3.75 -11.90 2.13
C VAL A 30 -4.90 -12.88 2.33
N LEU A 31 -5.77 -12.63 3.30
CA LEU A 31 -6.92 -13.50 3.58
C LEU A 31 -7.90 -13.54 2.39
N THR A 32 -8.21 -12.38 1.82
CA THR A 32 -9.15 -12.31 0.70
C THR A 32 -8.56 -12.84 -0.60
N SER A 33 -7.23 -12.88 -0.74
CA SER A 33 -6.56 -13.52 -1.87
C SER A 33 -6.74 -15.04 -1.90
N GLN A 34 -7.17 -15.65 -0.80
CA GLN A 34 -7.47 -17.10 -0.74
C GLN A 34 -8.91 -17.41 -1.16
N LEU A 35 -9.81 -16.40 -1.13
CA LEU A 35 -11.24 -16.62 -1.40
C LEU A 35 -11.53 -17.22 -2.79
N PRO A 36 -10.81 -16.88 -3.88
CA PRO A 36 -11.04 -17.54 -5.15
C PRO A 36 -10.97 -19.07 -5.06
N ASP A 37 -10.02 -19.61 -4.30
CA ASP A 37 -9.79 -21.06 -4.18
C ASP A 37 -10.84 -21.79 -3.29
N ILE A 38 -11.89 -21.10 -2.82
CA ILE A 38 -13.00 -21.73 -2.08
C ILE A 38 -13.85 -22.65 -2.97
N ASP A 39 -13.68 -22.57 -4.28
CA ASP A 39 -14.40 -23.35 -5.27
C ASP A 39 -13.89 -24.80 -5.45
N THR A 40 -12.91 -25.22 -4.66
CA THR A 40 -12.41 -26.60 -4.64
C THR A 40 -12.18 -27.08 -3.21
N THR A 41 -12.61 -28.32 -2.94
CA THR A 41 -12.44 -28.97 -1.64
C THR A 41 -10.98 -29.32 -1.33
N ASP A 42 -10.11 -29.36 -2.33
CA ASP A 42 -8.69 -29.66 -2.19
C ASP A 42 -7.86 -28.47 -1.70
N SER A 43 -8.40 -27.25 -1.73
CA SER A 43 -7.71 -26.05 -1.23
C SER A 43 -7.79 -25.95 0.30
N ALA A 44 -6.85 -25.19 0.91
CA ALA A 44 -6.85 -24.96 2.35
C ALA A 44 -8.15 -24.24 2.79
N ILE A 45 -8.58 -23.20 2.05
CA ILE A 45 -9.81 -22.48 2.37
C ILE A 45 -11.05 -23.32 2.05
N GLY A 46 -11.05 -24.08 0.97
CA GLY A 46 -12.17 -24.96 0.61
C GLY A 46 -12.37 -26.10 1.59
N SER A 47 -11.28 -26.69 2.12
CA SER A 47 -11.37 -27.70 3.17
C SER A 47 -11.91 -27.13 4.49
N MET A 48 -11.59 -25.87 4.82
CA MET A 48 -12.11 -25.16 5.98
C MET A 48 -13.63 -24.91 5.87
N PHE A 49 -14.10 -24.56 4.67
CA PHE A 49 -15.50 -24.31 4.36
C PHE A 49 -16.09 -25.44 3.49
N PHE A 50 -15.79 -26.69 3.82
CA PHE A 50 -16.09 -27.87 3.02
C PHE A 50 -17.52 -27.94 2.45
N PRO A 51 -18.60 -27.71 3.23
CA PRO A 51 -19.96 -27.78 2.68
C PRO A 51 -20.22 -26.77 1.57
N LEU A 52 -19.67 -25.54 1.72
CA LEU A 52 -19.80 -24.48 0.74
C LEU A 52 -18.93 -24.77 -0.51
N ALA A 53 -17.69 -25.18 -0.29
CA ALA A 53 -16.78 -25.55 -1.37
C ALA A 53 -17.37 -26.68 -2.23
N GLN A 54 -17.87 -27.75 -1.60
CA GLN A 54 -18.52 -28.88 -2.29
C GLN A 54 -19.76 -28.45 -3.07
N TRP A 55 -20.56 -27.53 -2.53
CA TRP A 55 -21.74 -27.01 -3.22
C TRP A 55 -21.35 -26.21 -4.47
N ILE A 56 -20.31 -25.35 -4.38
CA ILE A 56 -19.79 -24.57 -5.51
C ILE A 56 -19.18 -25.50 -6.57
N GLU A 57 -18.30 -26.44 -6.16
CA GLU A 57 -17.59 -27.38 -7.03
C GLU A 57 -18.56 -28.24 -7.87
N ARG A 58 -19.71 -28.61 -7.31
CA ARG A 58 -20.73 -29.39 -8.03
C ARG A 58 -21.52 -28.59 -9.05
N ARG A 59 -21.57 -27.26 -8.94
CA ARG A 59 -22.43 -26.39 -9.77
C ARG A 59 -21.68 -25.57 -10.79
N PHE A 60 -20.44 -25.22 -10.49
CA PHE A 60 -19.64 -24.31 -11.30
C PHE A 60 -18.27 -24.94 -11.63
N PRO A 61 -17.77 -24.70 -12.83
CA PRO A 61 -16.39 -25.10 -13.15
C PRO A 61 -15.40 -24.42 -12.20
N HIS A 62 -14.36 -25.16 -11.79
CA HIS A 62 -13.25 -24.57 -11.04
C HIS A 62 -12.66 -23.38 -11.79
N ARG A 63 -12.37 -22.28 -11.09
CA ARG A 63 -11.87 -21.00 -11.61
C ARG A 63 -12.86 -20.22 -12.47
N SER A 64 -14.15 -20.33 -12.15
CA SER A 64 -15.21 -19.55 -12.80
C SER A 64 -15.79 -18.48 -11.88
N ILE A 65 -16.91 -18.72 -11.24
CA ILE A 65 -17.66 -17.72 -10.46
C ILE A 65 -16.82 -17.05 -9.36
N THR A 66 -16.07 -17.82 -8.61
CA THR A 66 -15.23 -17.33 -7.51
C THR A 66 -13.99 -16.56 -7.99
N HIS A 67 -13.54 -16.82 -9.21
CA HIS A 67 -12.41 -16.14 -9.83
C HIS A 67 -12.84 -15.02 -10.79
N SER A 68 -14.06 -14.49 -10.64
CA SER A 68 -14.62 -13.51 -11.54
C SER A 68 -14.58 -12.08 -11.00
N LEU A 69 -14.66 -11.12 -11.91
CA LEU A 69 -14.87 -9.71 -11.56
C LEU A 69 -16.23 -9.49 -10.88
N LEU A 70 -17.22 -10.36 -11.15
CA LEU A 70 -18.52 -10.33 -10.47
C LEU A 70 -18.34 -10.61 -8.97
N ALA A 71 -17.57 -11.66 -8.60
CA ALA A 71 -17.27 -11.96 -7.20
C ALA A 71 -16.46 -10.83 -6.56
N THR A 72 -15.44 -10.29 -7.26
CA THR A 72 -14.67 -9.13 -6.79
C THR A 72 -15.59 -7.93 -6.54
N GLY A 73 -16.53 -7.64 -7.43
CA GLY A 73 -17.51 -6.56 -7.28
C GLY A 73 -18.42 -6.76 -6.08
N GLY A 74 -18.89 -8.00 -5.85
CA GLY A 74 -19.66 -8.35 -4.65
C GLY A 74 -18.87 -8.12 -3.35
N ILE A 75 -17.61 -8.56 -3.31
CA ILE A 75 -16.70 -8.33 -2.18
C ILE A 75 -16.45 -6.82 -1.99
N ALA A 76 -16.25 -6.07 -3.07
CA ALA A 76 -16.05 -4.63 -3.00
C ALA A 76 -17.27 -3.89 -2.46
N LEU A 77 -18.46 -4.27 -2.89
CA LEU A 77 -19.72 -3.70 -2.40
C LEU A 77 -19.90 -3.99 -0.90
N LEU A 78 -19.70 -5.23 -0.46
CA LEU A 78 -19.79 -5.61 0.94
C LEU A 78 -18.76 -4.87 1.80
N SER A 79 -17.53 -4.76 1.32
CA SER A 79 -16.47 -4.01 1.99
C SER A 79 -16.80 -2.52 2.12
N TYR A 80 -17.33 -1.92 1.05
CA TYR A 80 -17.76 -0.52 1.04
C TYR A 80 -18.92 -0.26 2.02
N LEU A 81 -19.95 -1.11 1.99
CA LEU A 81 -21.07 -0.99 2.94
C LEU A 81 -20.62 -1.18 4.39
N SER A 82 -19.70 -2.12 4.65
CA SER A 82 -19.12 -2.32 5.97
C SER A 82 -18.30 -1.09 6.42
N TRP A 83 -17.55 -0.48 5.50
CA TRP A 83 -16.84 0.77 5.79
C TRP A 83 -17.77 1.92 6.16
N LEU A 84 -18.87 2.09 5.45
CA LEU A 84 -19.90 3.09 5.79
C LEU A 84 -20.56 2.82 7.16
N ALA A 85 -20.79 1.55 7.49
CA ALA A 85 -21.46 1.17 8.73
C ALA A 85 -20.57 1.26 9.97
N PHE A 86 -19.28 0.89 9.86
CA PHE A 86 -18.36 0.75 10.98
C PHE A 86 -17.23 1.78 11.02
N GLY A 87 -17.04 2.59 9.98
CA GLY A 87 -16.07 3.70 9.96
C GLY A 87 -14.59 3.29 10.08
N PHE A 88 -14.22 2.08 9.67
CA PHE A 88 -12.82 1.65 9.72
C PHE A 88 -11.96 2.32 8.61
N SER A 89 -10.66 2.06 8.57
CA SER A 89 -9.73 2.68 7.61
C SER A 89 -10.15 2.43 6.16
N TRP A 90 -10.17 3.48 5.32
CA TRP A 90 -10.43 3.35 3.89
C TRP A 90 -9.42 2.44 3.18
N LYS A 91 -8.16 2.38 3.67
CA LYS A 91 -7.15 1.46 3.14
C LYS A 91 -7.55 0.01 3.36
N LEU A 92 -8.13 -0.30 4.52
CA LEU A 92 -8.66 -1.64 4.80
C LEU A 92 -9.83 -1.97 3.88
N ALA A 93 -10.74 -1.02 3.66
CA ALA A 93 -11.87 -1.20 2.76
C ALA A 93 -11.46 -1.52 1.31
N ILE A 94 -10.38 -0.91 0.83
CA ILE A 94 -9.84 -1.19 -0.51
C ILE A 94 -8.99 -2.47 -0.52
N ALA A 95 -8.24 -2.77 0.54
CA ALA A 95 -7.38 -3.95 0.59
C ALA A 95 -8.16 -5.26 0.45
N ILE A 96 -9.38 -5.33 0.98
CA ILE A 96 -10.26 -6.49 0.91
C ILE A 96 -10.56 -6.91 -0.54
N PRO A 97 -11.21 -6.09 -1.39
CA PRO A 97 -11.45 -6.47 -2.78
C PRO A 97 -10.17 -6.52 -3.62
N LEU A 98 -9.16 -5.74 -3.27
CA LEU A 98 -7.89 -5.70 -3.98
C LEU A 98 -7.14 -7.04 -3.87
N GLY A 99 -7.11 -7.66 -2.69
CA GLY A 99 -6.50 -8.97 -2.49
C GLY A 99 -7.14 -10.05 -3.37
N HIS A 100 -8.47 -10.08 -3.42
CA HIS A 100 -9.22 -10.99 -4.29
C HIS A 100 -8.94 -10.73 -5.78
N LEU A 101 -8.98 -9.47 -6.20
CA LEU A 101 -8.70 -9.08 -7.59
C LEU A 101 -7.31 -9.50 -8.05
N ILE A 102 -6.29 -9.25 -7.21
CA ILE A 102 -4.90 -9.62 -7.50
C ILE A 102 -4.75 -11.14 -7.64
N ALA A 103 -5.40 -11.93 -6.79
CA ALA A 103 -5.39 -13.38 -6.89
C ALA A 103 -6.01 -13.85 -8.20
N CYS A 104 -7.21 -13.38 -8.56
CA CYS A 104 -7.86 -13.70 -9.83
C CYS A 104 -6.99 -13.30 -11.03
N PHE A 105 -6.40 -12.09 -11.00
CA PHE A 105 -5.54 -11.61 -12.07
C PHE A 105 -4.26 -12.45 -12.20
N SER A 106 -3.63 -12.82 -11.08
CA SER A 106 -2.40 -13.63 -11.10
C SER A 106 -2.65 -15.02 -11.69
N ASP A 107 -3.84 -15.57 -11.54
CA ASP A 107 -4.21 -16.85 -12.12
C ASP A 107 -4.39 -16.82 -13.65
N THR A 108 -4.55 -15.65 -14.25
CA THR A 108 -4.54 -15.53 -15.72
C THR A 108 -3.19 -15.94 -16.33
N PHE A 109 -2.08 -15.88 -15.57
CA PHE A 109 -0.76 -16.29 -16.02
C PHE A 109 -0.52 -17.80 -15.92
N THR A 110 -1.46 -18.56 -15.35
CA THR A 110 -1.36 -20.01 -15.24
C THR A 110 -1.78 -20.71 -16.54
N LYS A 111 -1.44 -22.00 -16.67
CA LYS A 111 -1.80 -22.79 -17.85
C LYS A 111 -3.28 -22.85 -18.11
N GLN A 112 -4.08 -22.93 -17.05
CA GLN A 112 -5.53 -23.07 -17.14
C GLN A 112 -6.22 -21.69 -17.34
N GLY A 113 -5.72 -20.63 -16.72
CA GLY A 113 -6.38 -19.34 -16.68
C GLY A 113 -7.62 -19.32 -15.77
N VAL A 114 -8.46 -18.32 -15.93
CA VAL A 114 -9.69 -18.10 -15.15
C VAL A 114 -10.79 -17.48 -16.00
N GLN A 115 -12.06 -17.65 -15.62
CA GLN A 115 -13.20 -16.98 -16.24
C GLN A 115 -13.48 -15.63 -15.57
N LEU A 116 -12.63 -14.61 -15.83
CA LEU A 116 -12.76 -13.29 -15.20
C LEU A 116 -14.12 -12.62 -15.47
N PHE A 117 -14.70 -12.86 -16.63
CA PHE A 117 -15.94 -12.22 -17.07
C PHE A 117 -17.16 -13.09 -16.86
N PHE A 118 -17.09 -14.09 -15.95
CA PHE A 118 -18.26 -14.90 -15.62
C PHE A 118 -19.51 -13.99 -15.41
N PRO A 119 -20.71 -14.31 -16.01
CA PRO A 119 -21.14 -15.61 -16.54
C PRO A 119 -20.72 -15.90 -18.01
N GLU A 120 -20.00 -15.02 -18.68
CA GLU A 120 -19.42 -15.32 -19.99
C GLU A 120 -18.38 -16.46 -19.85
N PRO A 121 -18.51 -17.56 -20.62
CA PRO A 121 -17.66 -18.75 -20.46
C PRO A 121 -16.23 -18.59 -21.02
N ALA A 122 -15.83 -17.37 -21.37
CA ALA A 122 -14.51 -17.08 -21.92
C ALA A 122 -13.39 -17.25 -20.88
N TRP A 123 -12.36 -18.03 -21.23
CA TRP A 123 -11.18 -18.19 -20.39
C TRP A 123 -10.12 -17.10 -20.65
N CYS A 124 -9.83 -16.33 -19.64
CA CYS A 124 -8.78 -15.30 -19.66
C CYS A 124 -7.44 -15.93 -19.34
N VAL A 125 -6.51 -15.86 -20.28
CA VAL A 125 -5.16 -16.42 -20.14
C VAL A 125 -4.15 -15.42 -20.68
N CYS A 126 -3.20 -15.00 -19.82
CA CYS A 126 -2.08 -14.16 -20.23
C CYS A 126 -0.97 -15.02 -20.89
N GLY A 127 -0.46 -14.52 -22.02
CA GLY A 127 0.58 -15.16 -22.79
C GLY A 127 0.06 -16.11 -23.87
N SER A 128 0.36 -15.79 -25.14
CA SER A 128 -0.01 -16.56 -26.31
C SER A 128 0.61 -17.97 -26.37
N ASN A 129 1.83 -18.12 -25.83
CA ASN A 129 2.54 -19.41 -25.85
C ASN A 129 2.21 -20.25 -24.59
N PRO A 130 1.47 -21.38 -24.73
CA PRO A 130 1.11 -22.24 -23.60
C PRO A 130 2.31 -22.82 -22.83
N ARG A 131 3.48 -22.97 -23.48
CA ARG A 131 4.70 -23.49 -22.85
C ARG A 131 5.32 -22.50 -21.85
N ARG A 132 5.03 -21.20 -22.00
CA ARG A 132 5.54 -20.15 -21.12
C ARG A 132 4.61 -19.81 -19.96
N ARG A 133 3.40 -20.40 -19.91
CA ARG A 133 2.44 -20.21 -18.83
C ARG A 133 2.88 -20.98 -17.58
N LEU A 134 2.59 -20.42 -16.43
CA LEU A 134 2.95 -21.01 -15.14
C LEU A 134 2.19 -22.32 -14.89
N ARG A 135 2.91 -23.33 -14.47
CA ARG A 135 2.31 -24.56 -13.93
C ARG A 135 2.23 -24.42 -12.41
N THR A 136 1.04 -24.62 -11.82
CA THR A 136 0.83 -24.64 -10.37
C THR A 136 1.78 -25.64 -9.71
N GLY A 137 2.52 -25.23 -8.69
CA GLY A 137 3.57 -26.02 -8.04
C GLY A 137 4.84 -26.23 -8.88
N GLY A 138 4.96 -25.57 -10.04
CA GLY A 138 6.11 -25.70 -10.93
C GLY A 138 7.25 -24.73 -10.59
N ARG A 139 8.45 -25.00 -11.12
CA ARG A 139 9.64 -24.16 -10.89
C ARG A 139 9.43 -22.68 -11.22
N GLY A 140 8.67 -22.38 -12.28
CA GLY A 140 8.35 -20.98 -12.64
C GLY A 140 7.55 -20.25 -11.58
N GLU A 141 6.64 -20.93 -10.90
CA GLU A 141 5.85 -20.32 -9.82
C GLU A 141 6.70 -20.00 -8.59
N TYR A 142 7.69 -20.85 -8.25
CA TYR A 142 8.63 -20.55 -7.16
C TYR A 142 9.48 -19.31 -7.46
N TRP A 143 9.89 -19.10 -8.72
CA TRP A 143 10.58 -17.88 -9.12
C TRP A 143 9.68 -16.63 -8.98
N VAL A 144 8.41 -16.73 -9.39
CA VAL A 144 7.43 -15.66 -9.20
C VAL A 144 7.24 -15.35 -7.71
N MET A 145 7.10 -16.39 -6.89
CA MET A 145 6.97 -16.25 -5.44
C MET A 145 8.22 -15.57 -4.84
N ALA A 146 9.43 -16.03 -5.18
CA ALA A 146 10.67 -15.42 -4.69
C ALA A 146 10.81 -13.95 -5.10
N PHE A 147 10.48 -13.62 -6.35
CA PHE A 147 10.45 -12.23 -6.82
C PHE A 147 9.40 -11.39 -6.08
N SER A 148 8.22 -11.95 -5.81
CA SER A 148 7.16 -11.27 -5.07
C SER A 148 7.55 -11.03 -3.60
N VAL A 149 8.30 -11.94 -2.97
CA VAL A 149 8.88 -11.71 -1.64
C VAL A 149 9.85 -10.54 -1.66
N LEU A 150 10.72 -10.46 -2.67
CA LEU A 150 11.63 -9.32 -2.82
C LEU A 150 10.85 -8.01 -3.01
N CYS A 151 9.83 -8.01 -3.87
CA CYS A 151 8.93 -6.86 -4.04
C CYS A 151 8.23 -6.46 -2.74
N LEU A 152 7.78 -7.43 -1.94
CA LEU A 152 7.18 -7.17 -0.63
C LEU A 152 8.17 -6.51 0.32
N MET A 153 9.41 -7.01 0.41
CA MET A 153 10.45 -6.41 1.27
C MET A 153 10.74 -4.96 0.86
N VAL A 154 10.88 -4.71 -0.45
CA VAL A 154 11.08 -3.37 -0.99
C VAL A 154 9.87 -2.46 -0.71
N SER A 155 8.65 -2.96 -0.91
CA SER A 155 7.44 -2.18 -0.68
C SER A 155 7.22 -1.82 0.79
N LEU A 156 7.52 -2.75 1.71
CA LEU A 156 7.46 -2.50 3.15
C LEU A 156 8.51 -1.45 3.57
N HIS A 157 9.72 -1.52 3.01
CA HIS A 157 10.75 -0.50 3.25
C HIS A 157 10.29 0.89 2.78
N ILE A 158 9.80 0.99 1.54
CA ILE A 158 9.28 2.24 0.96
C ILE A 158 8.11 2.78 1.79
N SER A 159 7.16 1.93 2.17
CA SER A 159 6.00 2.33 2.97
C SER A 159 6.39 2.77 4.38
N GLY A 160 7.40 2.13 4.97
CA GLY A 160 7.95 2.48 6.28
C GLY A 160 8.74 3.80 6.29
N THR A 161 9.27 4.24 5.13
CA THR A 161 9.99 5.52 4.97
C THR A 161 9.09 6.68 4.54
N GLY A 162 7.76 6.50 4.52
CA GLY A 162 6.80 7.54 4.17
C GLY A 162 6.31 7.50 2.73
N GLY A 163 6.53 6.39 2.02
CA GLY A 163 6.02 6.13 0.68
C GLY A 163 7.00 6.46 -0.46
N ILE A 164 6.56 6.19 -1.70
CA ILE A 164 7.41 6.28 -2.89
C ILE A 164 7.96 7.70 -3.09
N VAL A 165 7.13 8.73 -2.92
CA VAL A 165 7.55 10.13 -3.12
C VAL A 165 8.61 10.52 -2.10
N GLN A 166 8.43 10.16 -0.83
CA GLN A 166 9.39 10.45 0.22
C GLN A 166 10.71 9.71 0.00
N THR A 167 10.65 8.43 -0.33
CA THR A 167 11.85 7.61 -0.62
C THR A 167 12.60 8.17 -1.83
N ALA A 168 11.90 8.53 -2.91
CA ALA A 168 12.51 9.10 -4.11
C ALA A 168 13.17 10.46 -3.81
N THR A 169 12.49 11.36 -3.08
CA THR A 169 13.06 12.67 -2.72
C THR A 169 14.27 12.55 -1.81
N THR A 170 14.27 11.59 -0.89
CA THR A 170 15.41 11.30 -0.02
C THR A 170 16.59 10.73 -0.81
N SER A 171 16.32 9.75 -1.70
CA SER A 171 17.35 9.11 -2.53
C SER A 171 17.98 10.08 -3.54
N LEU A 172 17.23 11.08 -3.99
CA LEU A 172 17.73 12.15 -4.86
C LEU A 172 18.43 13.28 -4.09
N GLY A 173 18.61 13.13 -2.77
CA GLY A 173 19.24 14.15 -1.93
C GLY A 173 18.39 15.41 -1.69
N LEU A 174 17.10 15.35 -2.05
CA LEU A 174 16.18 16.48 -1.88
C LEU A 174 15.65 16.61 -0.44
N LYS A 175 15.79 15.55 0.38
CA LYS A 175 15.50 15.56 1.82
C LYS A 175 16.55 14.71 2.55
N ASP A 176 17.16 15.29 3.56
CA ASP A 176 18.09 14.57 4.42
C ASP A 176 17.32 13.73 5.46
N PRO A 177 17.49 12.39 5.49
CA PRO A 177 16.83 11.53 6.47
C PRO A 177 17.14 11.88 7.93
N SER A 178 18.29 12.48 8.18
CA SER A 178 18.71 12.93 9.52
C SER A 178 17.81 14.04 10.05
N ILE A 179 17.33 14.91 9.15
CA ILE A 179 16.44 16.03 9.48
C ILE A 179 15.09 15.51 10.00
N MET A 180 14.49 14.54 9.31
CA MET A 180 13.22 13.94 9.73
C MET A 180 13.37 13.17 11.04
N ARG A 181 14.47 12.44 11.23
CA ARG A 181 14.73 11.73 12.48
C ARG A 181 14.87 12.72 13.65
N THR A 182 15.60 13.80 13.45
CA THR A 182 15.77 14.86 14.47
C THR A 182 14.43 15.49 14.84
N TYR A 183 13.58 15.76 13.84
CA TYR A 183 12.23 16.28 14.07
C TYR A 183 11.37 15.30 14.88
N ASN A 184 11.23 14.07 14.43
CA ASN A 184 10.37 13.07 15.06
C ASN A 184 10.77 12.71 16.48
N GLN A 185 12.08 12.78 16.79
CA GLN A 185 12.58 12.50 18.13
C GLN A 185 12.37 13.63 19.11
N ASN A 186 12.29 14.88 18.65
CA ASN A 186 12.36 16.05 19.53
C ASN A 186 11.11 16.96 19.44
N ALA A 187 10.28 16.87 18.40
CA ALA A 187 9.16 17.76 18.16
C ALA A 187 8.11 17.78 19.29
N ALA A 188 7.92 16.67 20.00
CA ALA A 188 6.98 16.58 21.11
C ALA A 188 7.42 17.37 22.37
N ASN A 189 8.75 17.54 22.60
CA ASN A 189 9.28 18.01 23.85
C ASN A 189 10.21 19.23 23.74
N HIS A 190 10.60 19.63 22.52
CA HIS A 190 11.54 20.71 22.28
C HIS A 190 11.04 21.64 21.20
N ARG A 191 11.41 22.94 21.30
CA ARG A 191 11.27 23.86 20.15
C ARG A 191 12.30 23.45 19.10
N ILE A 192 11.85 23.31 17.87
CA ILE A 192 12.75 22.98 16.75
C ILE A 192 12.88 24.22 15.86
N TRP A 193 14.11 24.58 15.59
CA TRP A 193 14.45 25.64 14.68
C TRP A 193 14.99 25.06 13.39
N ALA A 194 14.63 25.68 12.27
CA ALA A 194 15.16 25.38 10.97
C ALA A 194 16.03 26.54 10.49
N GLU A 195 17.29 26.27 10.21
CA GLU A 195 18.15 27.17 9.46
C GLU A 195 17.98 26.87 7.98
N VAL A 196 17.50 27.85 7.22
CA VAL A 196 17.05 27.69 5.84
C VAL A 196 17.79 28.62 4.92
N GLU A 197 18.25 28.09 3.79
CA GLU A 197 18.67 28.84 2.62
C GLU A 197 17.85 28.37 1.41
N GLY A 198 17.34 29.30 0.61
CA GLY A 198 16.50 28.98 -0.52
C GLY A 198 15.91 30.22 -1.17
N TYR A 199 14.76 30.06 -1.79
CA TYR A 199 14.03 31.14 -2.42
C TYR A 199 12.53 30.95 -2.31
N ARG A 200 11.79 32.03 -2.33
CA ARG A 200 10.32 32.02 -2.34
C ARG A 200 9.82 31.60 -3.72
N ALA A 201 8.84 30.69 -3.73
CA ALA A 201 8.33 30.12 -5.01
C ALA A 201 7.60 31.18 -5.88
N SER A 202 6.99 32.22 -5.28
CA SER A 202 6.17 33.22 -5.99
C SER A 202 6.98 34.23 -6.82
N ASP A 203 8.09 34.70 -6.29
CA ASP A 203 8.88 35.82 -6.85
C ASP A 203 10.38 35.51 -6.97
N ARG A 204 10.78 34.30 -6.60
CA ARG A 204 12.17 33.82 -6.52
C ARG A 204 13.09 34.70 -5.66
N ALA A 205 12.53 35.50 -4.78
CA ALA A 205 13.32 36.27 -3.83
C ALA A 205 14.12 35.31 -2.91
N PRO A 206 15.41 35.57 -2.68
CA PRO A 206 16.21 34.75 -1.78
C PRO A 206 15.67 34.85 -0.36
N VAL A 207 15.65 33.73 0.32
CA VAL A 207 15.22 33.59 1.70
C VAL A 207 16.34 32.84 2.45
N SER A 208 16.90 33.49 3.47
CA SER A 208 17.85 32.84 4.37
C SER A 208 17.55 33.29 5.79
N GLY A 209 17.67 32.38 6.74
CA GLY A 209 17.45 32.71 8.14
C GLY A 209 17.01 31.52 8.98
N ARG A 210 16.69 31.84 10.23
CA ARG A 210 16.26 30.89 11.24
C ARG A 210 14.77 31.00 11.46
N PHE A 211 14.05 29.89 11.28
CA PHE A 211 12.60 29.79 11.35
C PHE A 211 12.20 28.78 12.43
N LEU A 212 11.09 29.00 13.11
CA LEU A 212 10.51 28.03 14.02
C LEU A 212 9.72 27.00 13.21
N VAL A 213 9.95 25.71 13.48
CA VAL A 213 9.15 24.63 12.91
C VAL A 213 7.88 24.49 13.75
N VAL A 214 6.72 24.72 13.14
CA VAL A 214 5.41 24.63 13.80
C VAL A 214 4.65 23.36 13.44
N GLY A 215 5.08 22.63 12.43
CA GLY A 215 4.44 21.39 12.06
C GLY A 215 5.04 20.74 10.80
N GLU A 216 4.47 19.63 10.42
CA GLU A 216 4.78 18.90 9.19
C GLU A 216 3.48 18.54 8.47
N ASP A 217 3.36 18.94 7.21
CA ASP A 217 2.34 18.50 6.25
C ASP A 217 2.97 18.49 4.86
N SER A 218 3.21 17.31 4.29
CA SER A 218 3.91 17.15 3.00
C SER A 218 5.27 17.89 2.90
N GLY A 219 5.76 18.47 3.98
CA GLY A 219 6.97 19.25 4.17
C GLY A 219 6.90 20.02 5.47
N PHE A 220 8.01 20.62 5.91
CA PHE A 220 7.99 21.41 7.14
C PHE A 220 7.19 22.68 6.96
N ILE A 221 6.41 23.03 8.00
CA ILE A 221 5.74 24.31 8.15
C ILE A 221 6.61 25.17 9.05
N LEU A 222 7.10 26.26 8.50
CA LEU A 222 8.05 27.17 9.15
C LEU A 222 7.39 28.51 9.40
N THR A 223 7.75 29.19 10.51
CA THR A 223 7.33 30.57 10.76
C THR A 223 8.48 31.44 11.24
N ASP A 224 8.48 32.69 10.80
CA ASP A 224 9.34 33.77 11.30
C ASP A 224 8.67 34.58 12.41
N GLY A 225 7.47 34.17 12.85
CA GLY A 225 6.63 34.89 13.79
C GLY A 225 5.61 35.85 13.16
N THR A 226 5.76 36.17 11.87
CA THR A 226 4.84 37.03 11.11
C THR A 226 4.15 36.29 9.97
N LYS A 227 4.85 35.39 9.31
CA LYS A 227 4.37 34.62 8.16
C LYS A 227 4.63 33.12 8.34
N VAL A 228 3.80 32.33 7.67
CA VAL A 228 3.95 30.88 7.61
C VAL A 228 4.43 30.50 6.21
N HIS A 229 5.46 29.67 6.16
CA HIS A 229 6.08 29.15 4.95
C HIS A 229 5.98 27.64 4.90
N HIS A 230 5.51 27.09 3.78
CA HIS A 230 5.48 25.66 3.54
C HIS A 230 6.69 25.28 2.68
N VAL A 231 7.60 24.48 3.23
CA VAL A 231 8.76 23.95 2.50
C VAL A 231 8.29 23.02 1.39
N GLY A 232 8.78 23.25 0.18
CA GLY A 232 8.37 22.53 -1.03
C GLY A 232 7.15 23.09 -1.75
N LYS A 233 6.42 24.07 -1.14
CA LYS A 233 5.29 24.77 -1.78
C LYS A 233 5.58 26.25 -1.94
N SER A 234 5.58 27.01 -0.86
CA SER A 234 5.84 28.46 -0.88
C SER A 234 7.32 28.83 -0.72
N LEU A 235 8.12 27.93 -0.16
CA LEU A 235 9.55 28.08 0.06
C LEU A 235 10.29 26.88 -0.54
N ILE A 236 11.16 27.14 -1.51
CA ILE A 236 12.02 26.13 -2.12
C ILE A 236 13.39 26.25 -1.48
N THR A 237 13.79 25.23 -0.75
CA THR A 237 15.05 25.24 0.02
C THR A 237 16.19 24.60 -0.76
N SER A 238 17.35 25.25 -0.77
CA SER A 238 18.63 24.70 -1.21
C SER A 238 19.40 24.04 -0.07
N SER A 239 19.22 24.55 1.16
CA SER A 239 19.75 23.98 2.38
C SER A 239 18.71 24.10 3.50
N LEU A 240 18.59 23.05 4.32
CA LEU A 240 17.74 23.05 5.50
C LEU A 240 18.43 22.23 6.59
N LYS A 241 18.67 22.85 7.74
CA LYS A 241 19.23 22.18 8.92
C LYS A 241 18.29 22.39 10.10
N LEU A 242 18.06 21.36 10.89
CA LEU A 242 17.29 21.47 12.13
C LEU A 242 18.20 21.58 13.34
N GLU A 243 17.83 22.51 14.22
CA GLU A 243 18.44 22.68 15.54
C GLU A 243 17.42 22.42 16.63
N VAL A 244 17.78 21.56 17.58
CA VAL A 244 16.93 21.30 18.76
C VAL A 244 17.15 22.41 19.77
N GLY A 245 16.09 23.17 20.03
CA GLY A 245 16.10 24.27 20.98
C GLY A 245 15.77 23.83 22.40
N LYS A 246 15.35 24.80 23.23
CA LYS A 246 15.00 24.53 24.64
C LYS A 246 13.79 23.59 24.75
N PRO A 247 13.77 22.74 25.82
CA PRO A 247 12.59 21.94 26.11
C PRO A 247 11.36 22.81 26.38
N VAL A 248 10.21 22.31 25.98
CA VAL A 248 8.91 22.97 26.18
C VAL A 248 7.93 22.01 26.83
N THR A 249 7.11 22.54 27.74
CA THR A 249 5.95 21.82 28.25
C THR A 249 4.72 22.32 27.48
N VAL A 250 4.04 21.40 26.79
CA VAL A 250 2.78 21.74 26.09
C VAL A 250 1.65 21.66 27.11
N THR A 251 1.00 22.80 27.38
CA THR A 251 -0.21 22.87 28.22
C THR A 251 -1.40 23.15 27.30
N THR A 252 -2.35 22.22 27.21
CA THR A 252 -3.58 22.41 26.46
C THR A 252 -4.59 23.07 27.38
N GLN A 253 -4.97 24.32 27.10
CA GLN A 253 -6.15 24.96 27.72
C GLN A 253 -7.35 24.71 26.79
N GLN A 254 -8.38 24.05 27.29
CA GLN A 254 -9.69 24.06 26.65
C GLN A 254 -10.32 25.42 26.94
N LEU A 255 -10.64 26.15 25.89
CA LEU A 255 -11.45 27.38 25.91
C LEU A 255 -12.92 27.03 25.85
#